data_283ef3233f38019d917b1591dba5ec3a
#
_entry.id   283ef3233f38019d917b1591dba5ec3a
#
_cell.length_a   1.000
_cell.length_b   1.000
_cell.length_c   1.000
_cell.angle_alpha   90.00
_cell.angle_beta   90.00
_cell.angle_gamma   90.00
#
_symmetry.space_group_name_H-M   'P 1'
#
loop_
_entity.id
_entity.type
_entity.pdbx_description
1 polymer ?
#
loop_
_entity_poly.entity_id
_entity_poly.type
_entity_poly.pdbx_seq_one_letter_code
_entity_poly.pdbx_strand_id
1 'polypeptide(L)'
;TDGIERINIELSIKNKLQLADALSEFFAKGNLPIGKSDDASDDRVDDAEMLGDRAEQAQQLLAQVTARWTCLLAQLDRPLADVKGELAELGMERLLPVFDARLETQPDATLFDVVQDRTVRITWKQEIRAQLRQIFNGAAFKLILDEATAIHARILRSRVFVALHMHAGDGNVHTNLP
;
A
#
# COMPACT_ATOMS: atom_id res chain seq x y z
N THR A 1 -22.40 8.82 12.54
CA THR A 1 -20.98 8.49 12.82
C THR A 1 -20.48 7.42 11.85
N ASP A 2 -21.20 6.33 11.70
CA ASP A 2 -20.77 5.18 10.87
C ASP A 2 -20.56 5.52 9.39
N GLY A 3 -21.37 6.42 8.82
CA GLY A 3 -21.23 6.86 7.44
C GLY A 3 -19.93 7.63 7.17
N ILE A 4 -19.49 8.47 8.10
CA ILE A 4 -18.25 9.27 7.97
C ILE A 4 -17.03 8.36 8.09
N GLU A 5 -17.04 7.42 9.03
CA GLU A 5 -15.96 6.45 9.22
C GLU A 5 -15.79 5.56 7.99
N ARG A 6 -16.90 5.12 7.40
CA ARG A 6 -16.89 4.35 6.17
C ARG A 6 -16.25 5.11 5.02
N ILE A 7 -16.65 6.36 4.79
CA ILE A 7 -16.06 7.21 3.76
C ILE A 7 -14.55 7.37 3.98
N ASN A 8 -14.13 7.58 5.21
CA ASN A 8 -12.72 7.72 5.55
C ASN A 8 -11.92 6.44 5.27
N ILE A 9 -12.48 5.27 5.55
CA ILE A 9 -11.86 3.98 5.25
C ILE A 9 -11.74 3.77 3.75
N GLU A 10 -12.82 3.99 2.99
CA GLU A 10 -12.82 3.87 1.53
C GLU A 10 -11.80 4.82 0.88
N LEU A 11 -11.78 6.09 1.30
CA LEU A 11 -10.79 7.06 0.82
C LEU A 11 -9.36 6.66 1.17
N SER A 12 -9.14 6.14 2.37
CA SER A 12 -7.84 5.65 2.80
C SER A 12 -7.34 4.51 1.91
N ILE A 13 -8.21 3.55 1.58
CA ILE A 13 -7.87 2.43 0.70
C ILE A 13 -7.61 2.93 -0.73
N LYS A 14 -8.49 3.78 -1.27
CA LYS A 14 -8.33 4.39 -2.61
C LYS A 14 -7.01 5.14 -2.76
N ASN A 15 -6.63 5.92 -1.76
CA ASN A 15 -5.36 6.64 -1.74
C ASN A 15 -4.16 5.69 -1.72
N LYS A 16 -4.26 4.58 -1.01
CA LYS A 16 -3.21 3.55 -0.98
C LYS A 16 -3.10 2.80 -2.31
N LEU A 17 -4.22 2.58 -3.00
CA LEU A 17 -4.22 2.04 -4.36
C LEU A 17 -3.54 2.99 -5.35
N GLN A 18 -3.72 4.30 -5.24
CA GLN A 18 -2.98 5.28 -6.03
C GLN A 18 -1.47 5.21 -5.77
N LEU A 19 -1.06 5.01 -4.52
CA LEU A 19 0.34 4.80 -4.17
C LEU A 19 0.89 3.53 -4.83
N ALA A 20 0.17 2.42 -4.77
CA ALA A 20 0.57 1.17 -5.40
C ALA A 20 0.73 1.33 -6.91
N ASP A 21 -0.18 2.03 -7.58
CA ASP A 21 -0.09 2.34 -9.01
C ASP A 21 1.15 3.18 -9.35
N ALA A 22 1.40 4.24 -8.60
CA ALA A 22 2.56 5.10 -8.81
C ALA A 22 3.89 4.36 -8.62
N LEU A 23 3.97 3.47 -7.63
CA LEU A 23 5.13 2.62 -7.41
C LEU A 23 5.28 1.57 -8.51
N SER A 24 4.19 0.98 -9.00
CA SER A 24 4.21 0.03 -10.10
C SER A 24 4.74 0.68 -11.38
N GLU A 25 4.34 1.90 -11.69
CA GLU A 25 4.88 2.67 -12.81
C GLU A 25 6.38 2.94 -12.65
N PHE A 26 6.82 3.30 -11.44
CA PHE A 26 8.23 3.53 -11.15
C PHE A 26 9.08 2.28 -11.41
N PHE A 27 8.68 1.12 -10.92
CA PHE A 27 9.42 -0.13 -11.12
C PHE A 27 9.32 -0.68 -12.56
N ALA A 28 8.32 -0.26 -13.34
CA ALA A 28 8.17 -0.65 -14.73
C ALA A 28 9.08 0.10 -15.70
N LYS A 29 9.71 1.20 -15.28
CA LYS A 29 10.50 2.09 -16.17
C LYS A 29 11.79 1.48 -16.71
N GLY A 30 12.30 0.40 -16.15
CA GLY A 30 13.48 -0.33 -16.63
C GLY A 30 14.82 0.35 -16.38
N ASN A 31 14.87 1.60 -15.94
CA ASN A 31 16.09 2.36 -15.61
C ASN A 31 16.05 2.85 -14.18
N LEU A 32 16.09 1.93 -13.23
CA LEU A 32 16.08 2.27 -11.82
C LEU A 32 17.43 2.88 -11.39
N PRO A 33 17.44 3.88 -10.48
CA PRO A 33 18.65 4.51 -10.01
C PRO A 33 19.46 3.56 -9.12
N ILE A 34 20.64 3.16 -9.59
CA ILE A 34 21.57 2.33 -8.81
C ILE A 34 22.76 3.20 -8.39
N GLY A 35 23.13 3.14 -7.11
CA GLY A 35 24.28 3.86 -6.58
C GLY A 35 25.57 3.28 -7.14
N LYS A 36 26.46 4.15 -7.64
CA LYS A 36 27.80 3.73 -8.06
C LYS A 36 28.64 3.42 -6.83
N SER A 37 29.32 2.28 -6.83
CA SER A 37 30.38 2.01 -5.87
C SER A 37 31.55 2.93 -6.16
N ASP A 38 32.10 3.59 -5.13
CA ASP A 38 33.30 4.43 -5.23
C ASP A 38 34.59 3.63 -5.50
N ASP A 39 34.50 2.29 -5.50
CA ASP A 39 35.61 1.43 -5.83
C ASP A 39 35.83 1.40 -7.35
N ALA A 40 36.88 2.10 -7.76
CA ALA A 40 37.38 2.20 -9.13
C ALA A 40 38.09 0.88 -9.58
N SER A 41 37.54 -0.28 -9.28
CA SER A 41 37.99 -1.53 -9.89
C SER A 41 37.22 -1.73 -11.20
N ASP A 42 37.96 -2.04 -12.27
CA ASP A 42 37.55 -2.12 -13.66
C ASP A 42 36.56 -3.27 -13.98
N ASP A 43 36.09 -3.99 -12.98
CA ASP A 43 35.00 -4.98 -13.05
C ASP A 43 33.66 -4.29 -12.78
N ARG A 44 33.17 -3.55 -13.78
CA ARG A 44 31.82 -3.01 -13.78
C ARG A 44 30.84 -4.16 -13.97
N VAL A 45 30.29 -4.66 -12.85
CA VAL A 45 29.04 -5.41 -12.89
C VAL A 45 28.00 -4.50 -13.53
N ASP A 46 27.38 -4.93 -14.60
CA ASP A 46 26.32 -4.17 -15.29
C ASP A 46 25.18 -3.89 -14.30
N ASP A 47 24.66 -2.66 -14.30
CA ASP A 47 23.52 -2.27 -13.45
C ASP A 47 22.33 -3.24 -13.61
N ALA A 48 22.12 -3.77 -14.81
CA ALA A 48 21.10 -4.76 -15.09
C ALA A 48 21.38 -6.11 -14.37
N GLU A 49 22.65 -6.54 -14.33
CA GLU A 49 23.05 -7.76 -13.61
C GLU A 49 22.94 -7.56 -12.11
N MET A 50 23.33 -6.39 -11.60
CA MET A 50 23.19 -6.04 -10.18
C MET A 50 21.73 -5.97 -9.73
N LEU A 51 20.86 -5.42 -10.58
CA LEU A 51 19.42 -5.35 -10.33
C LEU A 51 18.78 -6.75 -10.34
N GLY A 52 19.21 -7.63 -11.26
CA GLY A 52 18.69 -8.99 -11.41
C GLY A 52 17.17 -8.99 -11.57
N ASP A 53 16.51 -9.83 -10.82
CA ASP A 53 15.04 -9.98 -10.79
C ASP A 53 14.33 -9.09 -9.76
N ARG A 54 15.05 -8.18 -9.10
CA ARG A 54 14.50 -7.35 -8.01
C ARG A 54 13.37 -6.44 -8.46
N ALA A 55 13.47 -5.86 -9.65
CA ALA A 55 12.38 -5.03 -10.20
C ALA A 55 11.12 -5.86 -10.43
N GLU A 56 11.26 -7.07 -10.93
CA GLU A 56 10.15 -8.01 -11.12
C GLU A 56 9.55 -8.42 -9.78
N GLN A 57 10.36 -8.73 -8.78
CA GLN A 57 9.90 -9.03 -7.42
C GLN A 57 9.12 -7.86 -6.82
N ALA A 58 9.57 -6.62 -7.02
CA ALA A 58 8.84 -5.43 -6.58
C ALA A 58 7.49 -5.28 -7.30
N GLN A 59 7.44 -5.52 -8.60
CA GLN A 59 6.18 -5.51 -9.36
C GLN A 59 5.22 -6.60 -8.91
N GLN A 60 5.69 -7.81 -8.63
CA GLN A 60 4.89 -8.91 -8.09
C GLN A 60 4.34 -8.57 -6.70
N LEU A 61 5.15 -7.99 -5.82
CA LEU A 61 4.72 -7.48 -4.52
C LEU A 61 3.58 -6.47 -4.66
N LEU A 62 3.75 -5.48 -5.53
CA LEU A 62 2.75 -4.42 -5.74
C LEU A 62 1.47 -4.96 -6.37
N ALA A 63 1.55 -5.90 -7.29
CA ALA A 63 0.39 -6.58 -7.87
C ALA A 63 -0.40 -7.33 -6.79
N GLN A 64 0.28 -8.05 -5.90
CA GLN A 64 -0.33 -8.77 -4.79
C GLN A 64 -0.99 -7.83 -3.79
N VAL A 65 -0.32 -6.75 -3.42
CA VAL A 65 -0.85 -5.72 -2.51
C VAL A 65 -2.07 -5.02 -3.14
N THR A 66 -2.00 -4.68 -4.41
CA THR A 66 -3.12 -4.08 -5.16
C THR A 66 -4.33 -5.00 -5.21
N ALA A 67 -4.14 -6.29 -5.50
CA ALA A 67 -5.22 -7.27 -5.51
C ALA A 67 -5.89 -7.38 -4.14
N ARG A 68 -5.10 -7.46 -3.07
CA ARG A 68 -5.59 -7.51 -1.68
C ARG A 68 -6.38 -6.26 -1.29
N TRP A 69 -5.85 -5.08 -1.55
CA TRP A 69 -6.51 -3.83 -1.20
C TRP A 69 -7.76 -3.56 -2.04
N THR A 70 -7.75 -3.96 -3.31
CA THR A 70 -8.94 -3.90 -4.18
C THR A 70 -10.03 -4.84 -3.68
N CYS A 71 -9.68 -6.05 -3.27
CA CYS A 71 -10.60 -7.00 -2.65
C CYS A 71 -11.22 -6.42 -1.37
N LEU A 72 -10.40 -5.86 -0.48
CA LEU A 72 -10.89 -5.21 0.75
C LEU A 72 -11.88 -4.09 0.44
N LEU A 73 -11.55 -3.20 -0.49
CA LEU A 73 -12.41 -2.08 -0.87
C LEU A 73 -13.77 -2.53 -1.45
N ALA A 74 -13.74 -3.55 -2.30
CA ALA A 74 -14.93 -4.04 -2.99
C ALA A 74 -15.88 -4.84 -2.10
N GLN A 75 -15.39 -5.40 -0.99
CA GLN A 75 -16.11 -6.38 -0.19
C GLN A 75 -16.36 -5.95 1.26
N LEU A 76 -16.20 -4.66 1.58
CA LEU A 76 -16.35 -4.15 2.96
C LEU A 76 -17.66 -4.56 3.64
N ASP A 77 -18.76 -4.62 2.90
CA ASP A 77 -20.09 -4.97 3.45
C ASP A 77 -20.36 -6.47 3.54
N ARG A 78 -19.47 -7.29 2.99
CA ARG A 78 -19.70 -8.74 3.00
C ARG A 78 -19.46 -9.35 4.37
N PRO A 79 -20.20 -10.39 4.74
CA PRO A 79 -19.93 -11.16 5.95
C PRO A 79 -18.49 -11.65 5.97
N LEU A 80 -17.81 -11.48 7.09
CA LEU A 80 -16.41 -11.90 7.25
C LEU A 80 -16.26 -13.41 7.00
N ALA A 81 -17.26 -14.20 7.40
CA ALA A 81 -17.28 -15.63 7.17
C ALA A 81 -17.15 -16.01 5.67
N ASP A 82 -17.72 -15.19 4.79
CA ASP A 82 -17.73 -15.45 3.35
C ASP A 82 -16.42 -15.06 2.66
N VAL A 83 -15.75 -14.02 3.17
CA VAL A 83 -14.58 -13.44 2.51
C VAL A 83 -13.24 -13.86 3.11
N LYS A 84 -13.22 -14.44 4.31
CA LYS A 84 -11.96 -14.79 5.00
C LYS A 84 -11.07 -15.74 4.20
N GLY A 85 -11.65 -16.68 3.45
CA GLY A 85 -10.92 -17.62 2.60
C GLY A 85 -10.21 -16.91 1.43
N GLU A 86 -10.90 -16.02 0.74
CA GLU A 86 -10.33 -15.20 -0.34
C GLU A 86 -9.21 -14.29 0.18
N LEU A 87 -9.40 -13.67 1.35
CA LEU A 87 -8.36 -12.86 1.99
C LEU A 87 -7.12 -13.68 2.36
N ALA A 88 -7.30 -14.91 2.81
CA ALA A 88 -6.19 -15.81 3.09
C ALA A 88 -5.37 -16.11 1.83
N GLU A 89 -6.03 -16.40 0.71
CA GLU A 89 -5.38 -16.63 -0.59
C GLU A 89 -4.62 -15.39 -1.09
N LEU A 90 -5.05 -14.20 -0.69
CA LEU A 90 -4.38 -12.93 -1.01
C LEU A 90 -3.25 -12.56 -0.02
N GLY A 91 -2.79 -13.49 0.80
CA GLY A 91 -1.65 -13.33 1.70
C GLY A 91 -2.01 -12.89 3.12
N MET A 92 -3.27 -13.08 3.52
CA MET A 92 -3.74 -12.76 4.88
C MET A 92 -4.04 -14.03 5.71
N GLU A 93 -3.50 -15.18 5.35
CA GLU A 93 -3.73 -16.46 6.04
C GLU A 93 -3.41 -16.42 7.53
N ARG A 94 -2.42 -15.61 7.92
CA ARG A 94 -2.07 -15.42 9.35
C ARG A 94 -3.16 -14.77 10.20
N LEU A 95 -4.14 -14.12 9.56
CA LEU A 95 -5.28 -13.50 10.23
C LEU A 95 -6.47 -14.46 10.39
N LEU A 96 -6.46 -15.64 9.78
CA LEU A 96 -7.55 -16.61 9.89
C LEU A 96 -7.92 -16.95 11.35
N PRO A 97 -6.97 -17.22 12.27
CA PRO A 97 -7.33 -17.47 13.67
C PRO A 97 -8.00 -16.28 14.34
N VAL A 98 -7.62 -15.05 13.96
CA VAL A 98 -8.23 -13.81 14.48
C VAL A 98 -9.63 -13.63 13.94
N PHE A 99 -9.86 -13.93 12.66
CA PHE A 99 -11.18 -13.89 12.04
C PHE A 99 -12.11 -14.95 12.65
N ASP A 100 -11.62 -16.16 12.87
CA ASP A 100 -12.39 -17.21 13.49
C ASP A 100 -12.81 -16.84 14.93
N ALA A 101 -11.89 -16.33 15.74
CA ALA A 101 -12.20 -15.83 17.08
C ALA A 101 -13.22 -14.68 17.07
N ARG A 102 -13.15 -13.79 16.07
CA ARG A 102 -14.15 -12.72 15.90
C ARG A 102 -15.52 -13.32 15.59
N LEU A 103 -15.61 -14.29 14.71
CA LEU A 103 -16.87 -14.92 14.31
C LEU A 103 -17.53 -15.73 15.42
N GLU A 104 -16.74 -16.24 16.37
CA GLU A 104 -17.27 -16.89 17.57
C GLU A 104 -18.06 -15.92 18.45
N THR A 105 -17.62 -14.65 18.53
CA THR A 105 -18.25 -13.61 19.35
C THR A 105 -19.26 -12.76 18.59
N GLN A 106 -19.04 -12.57 17.29
CA GLN A 106 -19.87 -11.81 16.37
C GLN A 106 -20.05 -12.57 15.05
N PRO A 107 -21.00 -13.53 14.96
CA PRO A 107 -21.19 -14.34 13.76
C PRO A 107 -21.59 -13.55 12.51
N ASP A 108 -22.18 -12.38 12.70
CA ASP A 108 -22.62 -11.45 11.64
C ASP A 108 -21.59 -10.35 11.34
N ALA A 109 -20.38 -10.43 11.90
CA ALA A 109 -19.31 -9.46 11.61
C ALA A 109 -19.03 -9.38 10.11
N THR A 110 -18.86 -8.13 9.63
CA THR A 110 -18.50 -7.84 8.24
C THR A 110 -17.01 -7.59 8.10
N LEU A 111 -16.52 -7.55 6.87
CA LEU A 111 -15.15 -7.13 6.60
C LEU A 111 -14.91 -5.69 7.07
N PHE A 112 -15.92 -4.81 6.95
CA PHE A 112 -15.84 -3.45 7.45
C PHE A 112 -15.50 -3.38 8.94
N ASP A 113 -16.11 -4.21 9.77
CA ASP A 113 -15.88 -4.22 11.22
C ASP A 113 -14.42 -4.48 11.59
N VAL A 114 -13.78 -5.44 10.92
CA VAL A 114 -12.37 -5.78 11.19
C VAL A 114 -11.37 -4.79 10.58
N VAL A 115 -11.78 -4.04 9.57
CA VAL A 115 -10.99 -2.91 9.05
C VAL A 115 -11.14 -1.69 9.94
N GLN A 116 -12.35 -1.40 10.41
CA GLN A 116 -12.66 -0.27 11.28
C GLN A 116 -11.93 -0.37 12.62
N ASP A 117 -11.96 -1.52 13.26
CA ASP A 117 -11.29 -1.74 14.55
C ASP A 117 -9.77 -2.01 14.42
N ARG A 118 -9.23 -1.95 13.20
CA ARG A 118 -7.83 -2.16 12.87
C ARG A 118 -7.30 -3.58 13.12
N THR A 119 -8.14 -4.57 13.20
CA THR A 119 -7.74 -5.97 13.13
C THR A 119 -7.05 -6.25 11.79
N VAL A 120 -7.65 -5.76 10.70
CA VAL A 120 -7.01 -5.67 9.39
C VAL A 120 -6.37 -4.30 9.24
N ARG A 121 -5.05 -4.27 9.13
CA ARG A 121 -4.29 -3.03 8.94
C ARG A 121 -3.78 -2.92 7.52
N ILE A 122 -4.04 -1.78 6.91
CA ILE A 122 -3.58 -1.43 5.57
C ILE A 122 -2.53 -0.33 5.73
N THR A 123 -1.25 -0.69 5.69
CA THR A 123 -0.16 0.26 5.95
C THR A 123 0.94 0.17 4.89
N TRP A 124 1.41 1.33 4.45
CA TRP A 124 2.61 1.46 3.64
C TRP A 124 3.83 0.81 4.29
N LYS A 125 4.01 1.07 5.58
CA LYS A 125 5.22 0.66 6.32
C LYS A 125 5.40 -0.86 6.34
N GLN A 126 4.33 -1.60 6.60
CA GLN A 126 4.41 -3.06 6.77
C GLN A 126 4.25 -3.81 5.46
N GLU A 127 3.35 -3.37 4.60
CA GLU A 127 2.97 -4.13 3.41
C GLU A 127 3.84 -3.82 2.19
N ILE A 128 4.40 -2.63 2.11
CA ILE A 128 5.25 -2.23 0.96
C ILE A 128 6.67 -1.92 1.40
N ARG A 129 6.87 -0.92 2.26
CA ARG A 129 8.21 -0.43 2.61
C ARG A 129 9.12 -1.51 3.19
N ALA A 130 8.63 -2.29 4.14
CA ALA A 130 9.42 -3.36 4.77
C ALA A 130 9.83 -4.42 3.74
N GLN A 131 8.92 -4.78 2.83
CA GLN A 131 9.19 -5.75 1.77
C GLN A 131 10.17 -5.20 0.72
N LEU A 132 10.01 -3.94 0.30
CA LEU A 132 10.97 -3.31 -0.63
C LEU A 132 12.37 -3.25 -0.04
N ARG A 133 12.52 -3.02 1.26
CA ARG A 133 13.83 -3.05 1.94
C ARG A 133 14.49 -4.43 1.92
N GLN A 134 13.71 -5.50 1.91
CA GLN A 134 14.23 -6.85 1.76
C GLN A 134 14.65 -7.14 0.32
N ILE A 135 13.83 -6.74 -0.66
CA ILE A 135 14.11 -6.91 -2.09
C ILE A 135 15.35 -6.11 -2.48
N PHE A 136 15.43 -4.85 -2.09
CA PHE A 136 16.53 -3.92 -2.40
C PHE A 136 17.47 -3.76 -1.20
N ASN A 137 17.99 -4.88 -0.72
CA ASN A 137 18.94 -4.89 0.36
C ASN A 137 20.35 -4.53 -0.16
N GLY A 138 20.98 -3.56 0.47
CA GLY A 138 22.32 -3.11 0.16
C GLY A 138 22.43 -1.62 -0.21
N ALA A 139 23.64 -1.08 -0.05
CA ALA A 139 23.88 0.36 -0.26
C ALA A 139 23.64 0.81 -1.70
N ALA A 140 23.89 -0.06 -2.68
CA ALA A 140 23.69 0.24 -4.09
C ALA A 140 22.22 0.56 -4.45
N PHE A 141 21.27 0.05 -3.67
CA PHE A 141 19.84 0.22 -3.92
C PHE A 141 19.19 1.33 -3.08
N LYS A 142 19.99 2.07 -2.32
CA LYS A 142 19.47 3.15 -1.44
C LYS A 142 18.65 4.18 -2.24
N LEU A 143 19.10 4.56 -3.42
CA LEU A 143 18.38 5.54 -4.27
C LEU A 143 17.01 5.04 -4.70
N ILE A 144 16.86 3.75 -4.98
CA ILE A 144 15.57 3.14 -5.31
C ILE A 144 14.60 3.27 -4.13
N LEU A 145 15.06 2.96 -2.92
CA LEU A 145 14.26 3.06 -1.71
C LEU A 145 13.93 4.52 -1.37
N ASP A 146 14.85 5.45 -1.60
CA ASP A 146 14.64 6.88 -1.40
C ASP A 146 13.57 7.41 -2.38
N GLU A 147 13.61 7.00 -3.66
CA GLU A 147 12.60 7.36 -4.66
C GLU A 147 11.22 6.76 -4.32
N ALA A 148 11.14 5.52 -3.90
CA ALA A 148 9.90 4.91 -3.44
C ALA A 148 9.30 5.68 -2.24
N THR A 149 10.13 6.11 -1.30
CA THR A 149 9.72 6.94 -0.16
C THR A 149 9.26 8.33 -0.61
N ALA A 150 9.92 8.93 -1.60
CA ALA A 150 9.52 10.22 -2.19
C ALA A 150 8.16 10.12 -2.90
N ILE A 151 7.90 9.03 -3.62
CA ILE A 151 6.59 8.76 -4.23
C ILE A 151 5.50 8.67 -3.16
N HIS A 152 5.74 7.93 -2.08
CA HIS A 152 4.82 7.85 -0.95
C HIS A 152 4.54 9.25 -0.35
N ALA A 153 5.56 10.05 -0.10
CA ALA A 153 5.41 11.41 0.45
C ALA A 153 4.60 12.32 -0.49
N ARG A 154 4.81 12.20 -1.81
CA ARG A 154 4.06 12.95 -2.82
C ARG A 154 2.57 12.59 -2.81
N ILE A 155 2.24 11.30 -2.77
CA ILE A 155 0.85 10.83 -2.70
C ILE A 155 0.19 11.28 -1.40
N LEU A 156 0.88 11.26 -0.27
CA LEU A 156 0.36 11.77 1.00
C LEU A 156 0.01 13.27 0.92
N ARG A 157 0.85 14.08 0.29
CA ARG A 157 0.60 15.52 0.12
C ARG A 157 -0.60 15.80 -0.79
N SER A 158 -0.79 14.99 -1.83
CA SER A 158 -1.94 15.13 -2.74
C SER A 158 -3.28 14.87 -2.04
N ARG A 159 -3.29 14.08 -0.96
CA ARG A 159 -4.49 13.82 -0.14
C ARG A 159 -5.06 15.08 0.50
N VAL A 160 -4.23 15.98 0.96
CA VAL A 160 -4.67 17.25 1.57
C VAL A 160 -5.46 18.08 0.56
N PHE A 161 -5.05 18.05 -0.69
CA PHE A 161 -5.71 18.78 -1.77
C PHE A 161 -7.11 18.23 -2.09
N VAL A 162 -7.26 16.91 -2.10
CA VAL A 162 -8.56 16.24 -2.36
C VAL A 162 -9.53 16.48 -1.19
N ALA A 163 -9.06 16.45 0.04
CA ALA A 163 -9.87 16.73 1.23
C ALA A 163 -10.40 18.17 1.24
N LEU A 164 -9.60 19.14 0.83
CA LEU A 164 -10.01 20.54 0.69
C LEU A 164 -11.05 20.75 -0.43
N HIS A 165 -10.95 20.02 -1.54
CA HIS A 165 -11.92 20.09 -2.63
C HIS A 165 -13.28 19.45 -2.27
N MET A 166 -13.30 18.44 -1.43
CA MET A 166 -14.55 17.80 -0.99
C MET A 166 -15.34 18.64 0.01
N HIS A 167 -14.67 19.51 0.77
CA HIS A 167 -15.35 20.48 1.64
C HIS A 167 -15.86 21.73 0.91
N ALA A 168 -15.38 21.99 -0.31
CA ALA A 168 -15.85 23.12 -1.12
C ALA A 168 -17.26 22.94 -1.71
N GLY A 169 -17.82 21.72 -1.65
CA GLY A 169 -19.19 21.44 -2.11
C GLY A 169 -20.30 21.83 -1.14
N ASP A 170 -19.98 22.12 0.12
CA ASP A 170 -20.97 22.38 1.18
C ASP A 170 -21.11 23.87 1.58
N GLY A 171 -20.67 24.77 0.75
CA GLY A 171 -21.05 26.20 0.80
C GLY A 171 -20.51 27.04 1.96
N ASN A 172 -19.66 26.50 2.84
CA ASN A 172 -19.05 27.23 3.93
C ASN A 172 -17.56 26.96 4.04
N VAL A 173 -16.78 27.56 3.14
CA VAL A 173 -15.32 27.59 3.29
C VAL A 173 -14.88 28.98 3.70
N HIS A 174 -14.60 29.16 4.97
CA HIS A 174 -13.70 30.23 5.40
C HIS A 174 -12.27 29.77 5.22
N THR A 175 -11.66 30.12 4.09
CA THR A 175 -10.23 29.95 3.83
C THR A 175 -9.45 31.01 4.59
N ASN A 176 -8.87 30.62 5.70
CA ASN A 176 -7.69 31.33 6.20
C ASN A 176 -6.45 30.51 5.76
N LEU A 177 -5.84 30.98 4.67
CA LEU A 177 -4.48 30.58 4.31
C LEU A 177 -3.53 31.61 4.90
N PRO A 178 -2.43 31.16 5.53
CA PRO A 178 -1.34 32.07 5.92
C PRO A 178 -0.54 32.53 4.71
#